data_f91e01f12dbd578376a098950faa6d75
#
_entry.id   f91e01f12dbd578376a098950faa6d75
#
_cell.length_a   1.000
_cell.length_b   1.000
_cell.length_c   1.000
_cell.angle_alpha   90.00
_cell.angle_beta   90.00
_cell.angle_gamma   90.00
#
_symmetry.space_group_name_H-M   'P 1'
#
loop_
_entity.id
_entity.type
_entity.pdbx_description
1 polymer ?
#
loop_
_entity_poly.entity_id
_entity_poly.type
_entity_poly.pdbx_seq_one_letter_code
_entity_poly.pdbx_strand_id
1 'polypeptide(L)'
;DEVYNTSGGAIPRGLVLWTLAIGVGVSVALAITRTILGIPLWLLLVPGHLVGLALIPFCDKDFVGIAYDSGGAATGPMTVSFIVALALGVAAAFPDRNPVIDGFGLVAFVLLAPILSVLVVGVLYARKRRALDAESERVEQPGV
;
A
#
# COMPACT_ATOMS: atom_id res chain seq x y z
N ASP A 1 -9.50 12.31 1.35
CA ASP A 1 -10.25 13.08 2.35
C ASP A 1 -10.50 12.28 3.64
N GLU A 2 -10.78 10.98 3.58
CA GLU A 2 -11.08 10.16 4.76
C GLU A 2 -9.90 10.04 5.73
N VAL A 3 -8.69 9.82 5.24
CA VAL A 3 -7.47 9.76 6.09
C VAL A 3 -7.26 11.07 6.84
N TYR A 4 -7.51 12.20 6.20
CA TYR A 4 -7.41 13.51 6.84
C TYR A 4 -8.46 13.69 7.95
N ASN A 5 -9.70 13.28 7.69
CA ASN A 5 -10.80 13.37 8.67
C ASN A 5 -10.57 12.41 9.84
N THR A 6 -10.17 11.17 9.57
CA THR A 6 -9.91 10.14 10.59
C THR A 6 -8.72 10.49 11.49
N SER A 7 -7.72 11.20 10.94
CA SER A 7 -6.56 11.66 11.71
C SER A 7 -6.77 12.99 12.45
N GLY A 8 -8.00 13.56 12.39
CA GLY A 8 -8.27 14.88 12.97
C GLY A 8 -7.42 16.00 12.37
N GLY A 9 -7.01 15.87 11.10
CA GLY A 9 -6.17 16.83 10.40
C GLY A 9 -4.67 16.70 10.64
N ALA A 10 -4.23 15.72 11.44
CA ALA A 10 -2.82 15.54 11.78
C ALA A 10 -1.97 15.01 10.60
N ILE A 11 -2.60 14.35 9.61
CA ILE A 11 -1.93 13.87 8.41
C ILE A 11 -2.33 14.75 7.21
N PRO A 12 -1.40 15.52 6.63
CA PRO A 12 -1.70 16.37 5.49
C PRO A 12 -2.04 15.53 4.26
N ARG A 13 -3.08 15.94 3.52
CA ARG A 13 -3.54 15.27 2.29
C ARG A 13 -2.42 15.03 1.27
N GLY A 14 -1.51 16.01 1.14
CA GLY A 14 -0.36 15.89 0.25
C GLY A 14 0.54 14.71 0.57
N LEU A 15 0.80 14.46 1.85
CA LEU A 15 1.65 13.35 2.29
C LEU A 15 1.04 12.00 1.88
N VAL A 16 -0.26 11.82 2.08
CA VAL A 16 -0.98 10.59 1.69
C VAL A 16 -0.92 10.39 0.17
N LEU A 17 -1.20 11.44 -0.61
CA LEU A 17 -1.16 11.37 -2.08
C LEU A 17 0.24 11.02 -2.60
N TRP A 18 1.28 11.67 -2.07
CA TRP A 18 2.66 11.36 -2.45
C TRP A 18 3.07 9.95 -2.07
N THR A 19 2.70 9.49 -0.88
CA THR A 19 2.99 8.13 -0.42
C THR A 19 2.29 7.09 -1.32
N LEU A 20 1.02 7.32 -1.67
CA LEU A 20 0.29 6.47 -2.59
C LEU A 20 0.91 6.47 -3.99
N ALA A 21 1.23 7.64 -4.55
CA ALA A 21 1.83 7.75 -5.87
C ALA A 21 3.18 7.04 -5.97
N ILE A 22 4.05 7.23 -4.98
CA ILE A 22 5.35 6.55 -4.90
C ILE A 22 5.14 5.04 -4.72
N GLY A 23 4.25 4.62 -3.82
CA GLY A 23 3.96 3.21 -3.57
C GLY A 23 3.47 2.49 -4.82
N VAL A 24 2.51 3.07 -5.54
CA VAL A 24 2.01 2.52 -6.80
C VAL A 24 3.10 2.51 -7.87
N GLY A 25 3.86 3.59 -8.03
CA GLY A 25 4.95 3.67 -9.00
C GLY A 25 6.01 2.59 -8.78
N VAL A 26 6.44 2.41 -7.54
CA VAL A 26 7.41 1.37 -7.17
C VAL A 26 6.83 -0.03 -7.42
N SER A 27 5.57 -0.28 -7.07
CA SER A 27 4.96 -1.60 -7.28
C SER A 27 4.83 -1.95 -8.76
N VAL A 28 4.45 -0.98 -9.61
CA VAL A 28 4.38 -1.19 -11.07
C VAL A 28 5.78 -1.50 -11.62
N ALA A 29 6.79 -0.73 -11.23
CA ALA A 29 8.17 -0.96 -11.64
C ALA A 29 8.67 -2.36 -11.22
N LEU A 30 8.43 -2.76 -9.98
CA LEU A 30 8.79 -4.08 -9.48
C LEU A 30 8.03 -5.20 -10.21
N ALA A 31 6.74 -5.00 -10.48
CA ALA A 31 5.92 -5.98 -11.18
C ALA A 31 6.37 -6.18 -12.63
N ILE A 32 6.72 -5.11 -13.35
CA ILE A 32 7.26 -5.19 -14.71
C ILE A 32 8.65 -5.86 -14.68
N THR A 33 9.53 -5.42 -13.79
CA THR A 33 10.87 -6.01 -13.62
C THR A 33 10.79 -7.52 -13.34
N ARG A 34 9.88 -7.92 -12.46
CA ARG A 34 9.61 -9.32 -12.16
C ARG A 34 9.21 -10.09 -13.41
N THR A 35 8.29 -9.54 -14.22
CA THR A 35 7.81 -10.19 -15.45
C THR A 35 8.97 -10.39 -16.44
N ILE A 36 9.83 -9.40 -16.59
CA ILE A 36 11.01 -9.48 -17.46
C ILE A 36 12.00 -10.55 -16.96
N LEU A 37 12.30 -10.53 -15.65
CA LEU A 37 13.25 -11.48 -15.04
C LEU A 37 12.69 -12.89 -14.86
N GLY A 38 11.39 -13.09 -14.99
CA GLY A 38 10.76 -14.39 -14.82
C GLY A 38 10.62 -14.88 -13.40
N ILE A 39 10.61 -13.97 -12.46
CA ILE A 39 10.44 -14.30 -11.05
C ILE A 39 8.99 -14.77 -10.82
N PRO A 40 8.75 -15.90 -10.16
CA PRO A 40 7.39 -16.39 -9.92
C PRO A 40 6.58 -15.40 -9.06
N LEU A 41 5.32 -15.20 -9.44
CA LEU A 41 4.43 -14.22 -8.82
C LEU A 41 4.33 -14.36 -7.30
N TRP A 42 4.17 -15.59 -6.83
CA TRP A 42 3.94 -15.88 -5.42
C TRP A 42 5.11 -15.45 -4.52
N LEU A 43 6.33 -15.40 -5.05
CA LEU A 43 7.52 -14.97 -4.30
C LEU A 43 7.47 -13.49 -3.87
N LEU A 44 6.77 -12.66 -4.63
CA LEU A 44 6.56 -11.24 -4.28
C LEU A 44 5.22 -11.00 -3.60
N LEU A 45 4.18 -11.70 -4.05
CA LEU A 45 2.81 -11.48 -3.58
C LEU A 45 2.63 -11.95 -2.15
N VAL A 46 3.14 -13.14 -1.81
CA VAL A 46 3.02 -13.71 -0.46
C VAL A 46 3.72 -12.87 0.59
N PRO A 47 5.01 -12.49 0.45
CA PRO A 47 5.66 -11.60 1.42
C PRO A 47 4.97 -10.25 1.53
N GLY A 48 4.51 -9.67 0.42
CA GLY A 48 3.80 -8.40 0.44
C GLY A 48 2.50 -8.45 1.27
N HIS A 49 1.70 -9.52 1.10
CA HIS A 49 0.50 -9.72 1.92
C HIS A 49 0.84 -10.01 3.39
N LEU A 50 1.89 -10.79 3.66
CA LEU A 50 2.33 -11.05 5.03
C LEU A 50 2.78 -9.78 5.74
N VAL A 51 3.49 -8.89 5.04
CA VAL A 51 3.85 -7.56 5.58
C VAL A 51 2.60 -6.73 5.85
N GLY A 52 1.62 -6.72 4.94
CA GLY A 52 0.34 -6.05 5.15
C GLY A 52 -0.37 -6.57 6.40
N LEU A 53 -0.52 -7.89 6.54
CA LEU A 53 -1.13 -8.51 7.70
C LEU A 53 -0.37 -8.22 9.00
N ALA A 54 0.96 -8.21 8.96
CA ALA A 54 1.80 -7.90 10.11
C ALA A 54 1.69 -6.43 10.57
N LEU A 55 1.33 -5.51 9.66
CA LEU A 55 1.12 -4.09 9.99
C LEU A 55 -0.24 -3.83 10.64
N ILE A 56 -1.25 -4.67 10.40
CA ILE A 56 -2.62 -4.48 10.92
C ILE A 56 -2.66 -4.26 12.43
N PRO A 57 -2.01 -5.09 13.29
CA PRO A 57 -2.09 -4.93 14.74
C PRO A 57 -1.43 -3.64 15.26
N PHE A 58 -0.63 -2.97 14.45
CA PHE A 58 0.03 -1.71 14.80
C PHE A 58 -0.74 -0.47 14.34
N CYS A 59 -1.79 -0.65 13.53
CA CYS A 59 -2.66 0.42 13.03
C CYS A 59 -3.96 0.50 13.83
N ASP A 60 -4.54 1.70 13.87
CA ASP A 60 -5.92 1.87 14.34
C ASP A 60 -6.88 1.22 13.32
N LYS A 61 -8.02 0.67 13.83
CA LYS A 61 -9.00 -0.07 13.01
C LYS A 61 -9.52 0.74 11.82
N ASP A 62 -9.69 2.04 12.01
CA ASP A 62 -10.18 2.96 10.97
C ASP A 62 -9.18 3.07 9.81
N PHE A 63 -7.86 3.12 10.11
CA PHE A 63 -6.82 3.12 9.09
C PHE A 63 -6.74 1.81 8.31
N VAL A 64 -7.01 0.68 8.97
CA VAL A 64 -7.07 -0.62 8.30
C VAL A 64 -8.22 -0.64 7.28
N GLY A 65 -9.41 -0.19 7.69
CA GLY A 65 -10.56 -0.08 6.79
C GLY A 65 -10.26 0.80 5.57
N ILE A 66 -9.73 1.99 5.78
CA ILE A 66 -9.34 2.93 4.72
C ILE A 66 -8.25 2.34 3.80
N ALA A 67 -7.29 1.60 4.36
CA ALA A 67 -6.22 0.99 3.56
C ALA A 67 -6.78 -0.03 2.55
N TYR A 68 -7.66 -0.92 2.99
CA TYR A 68 -8.27 -1.91 2.11
C TYR A 68 -9.24 -1.29 1.11
N ASP A 69 -10.02 -0.29 1.52
CA ASP A 69 -10.90 0.45 0.63
C ASP A 69 -10.12 1.23 -0.44
N SER A 70 -9.03 1.89 -0.06
CA SER A 70 -8.16 2.60 -0.99
C SER A 70 -7.51 1.69 -2.02
N GLY A 71 -7.15 0.45 -1.65
CA GLY A 71 -6.65 -0.56 -2.57
C GLY A 71 -7.68 -0.94 -3.63
N GLY A 72 -8.93 -1.12 -3.24
CA GLY A 72 -10.03 -1.48 -4.15
C GLY A 72 -10.54 -0.30 -4.98
N ALA A 73 -10.86 0.82 -4.35
CA ALA A 73 -11.52 1.94 -4.98
C ALA A 73 -10.56 2.84 -5.81
N ALA A 74 -9.37 3.12 -5.28
CA ALA A 74 -8.45 4.05 -5.93
C ALA A 74 -7.80 3.47 -7.19
N THR A 75 -7.62 2.16 -7.25
CA THR A 75 -6.94 1.48 -8.36
C THR A 75 -7.89 0.80 -9.34
N GLY A 76 -9.14 0.55 -8.97
CA GLY A 76 -10.10 -0.23 -9.75
C GLY A 76 -10.21 0.17 -11.22
N PRO A 77 -10.74 1.34 -11.57
CA PRO A 77 -10.96 1.72 -12.97
C PRO A 77 -9.67 1.87 -13.77
N MET A 78 -8.63 2.48 -13.20
CA MET A 78 -7.34 2.68 -13.85
C MET A 78 -6.58 1.36 -14.01
N THR A 79 -6.66 0.49 -13.02
CA THR A 79 -6.01 -0.81 -13.05
C THR A 79 -6.63 -1.69 -14.12
N VAL A 80 -7.95 -1.78 -14.19
CA VAL A 80 -8.63 -2.62 -15.18
C VAL A 80 -8.43 -2.13 -16.61
N SER A 81 -8.48 -0.83 -16.85
CA SER A 81 -8.38 -0.29 -18.21
C SER A 81 -6.94 -0.15 -18.71
N PHE A 82 -6.03 0.36 -17.89
CA PHE A 82 -4.67 0.68 -18.31
C PHE A 82 -3.64 -0.36 -17.86
N ILE A 83 -3.62 -0.70 -16.57
CA ILE A 83 -2.58 -1.59 -16.02
C ILE A 83 -2.72 -3.01 -16.56
N VAL A 84 -3.94 -3.53 -16.71
CA VAL A 84 -4.16 -4.86 -17.30
C VAL A 84 -3.68 -4.89 -18.74
N ALA A 85 -4.03 -3.89 -19.55
CA ALA A 85 -3.60 -3.83 -20.94
C ALA A 85 -2.07 -3.76 -21.07
N LEU A 86 -1.42 -2.94 -20.24
CA LEU A 86 0.04 -2.84 -20.18
C LEU A 86 0.68 -4.16 -19.76
N ALA A 87 0.14 -4.79 -18.73
CA ALA A 87 0.65 -6.06 -18.21
C ALA A 87 0.55 -7.20 -19.21
N LEU A 88 -0.60 -7.31 -19.88
CA LEU A 88 -0.81 -8.31 -20.94
C LEU A 88 0.13 -8.06 -22.12
N GLY A 89 0.32 -6.79 -22.51
CA GLY A 89 1.24 -6.41 -23.59
C GLY A 89 2.70 -6.76 -23.26
N VAL A 90 3.15 -6.45 -22.05
CA VAL A 90 4.50 -6.80 -21.60
C VAL A 90 4.68 -8.32 -21.54
N ALA A 91 3.74 -9.06 -20.94
CA ALA A 91 3.85 -10.51 -20.84
C ALA A 91 3.80 -11.20 -22.21
N ALA A 92 2.99 -10.71 -23.14
CA ALA A 92 2.89 -11.23 -24.51
C ALA A 92 4.16 -11.01 -25.36
N ALA A 93 4.98 -10.03 -24.98
CA ALA A 93 6.25 -9.77 -25.66
C ALA A 93 7.33 -10.83 -25.37
N PHE A 94 7.13 -11.68 -24.36
CA PHE A 94 8.07 -12.73 -23.97
C PHE A 94 7.49 -14.12 -24.22
N PRO A 95 8.11 -14.98 -25.08
CA PRO A 95 7.57 -16.29 -25.49
C PRO A 95 7.35 -17.27 -24.33
N ASP A 96 8.15 -17.14 -23.28
CA ASP A 96 8.13 -18.07 -22.12
C ASP A 96 7.22 -17.58 -20.99
N ARG A 97 6.39 -16.55 -21.21
CA ARG A 97 5.49 -15.99 -20.22
C ARG A 97 4.04 -16.34 -20.52
N ASN A 98 3.28 -16.55 -19.46
CA ASN A 98 1.84 -16.72 -19.59
C ASN A 98 1.17 -15.34 -19.38
N PRO A 99 0.65 -14.70 -20.47
CA PRO A 99 0.06 -13.37 -20.37
C PRO A 99 -1.05 -13.28 -19.31
N VAL A 100 -1.84 -14.34 -19.15
CA VAL A 100 -2.94 -14.38 -18.18
C VAL A 100 -2.40 -14.37 -16.75
N ILE A 101 -1.51 -15.29 -16.41
CA ILE A 101 -0.97 -15.43 -15.05
C ILE A 101 -0.12 -14.21 -14.68
N ASP A 102 0.76 -13.79 -15.58
CA ASP A 102 1.66 -12.68 -15.34
C ASP A 102 0.94 -11.33 -15.40
N GLY A 103 -0.05 -11.18 -16.29
CA GLY A 103 -0.87 -9.97 -16.40
C GLY A 103 -1.75 -9.76 -15.17
N PHE A 104 -2.54 -10.74 -14.78
CA PHE A 104 -3.37 -10.65 -13.56
C PHE A 104 -2.53 -10.58 -12.29
N GLY A 105 -1.37 -11.24 -12.27
CA GLY A 105 -0.43 -11.15 -11.17
C GLY A 105 0.11 -9.74 -10.95
N LEU A 106 0.36 -8.99 -12.02
CA LEU A 106 0.75 -7.59 -11.95
C LEU A 106 -0.37 -6.75 -11.31
N VAL A 107 -1.63 -7.00 -11.70
CA VAL A 107 -2.79 -6.30 -11.12
C VAL A 107 -2.86 -6.53 -9.61
N ALA A 108 -2.75 -7.78 -9.16
CA ALA A 108 -2.78 -8.11 -7.73
C ALA A 108 -1.68 -7.41 -6.94
N PHE A 109 -0.49 -7.26 -7.55
CA PHE A 109 0.64 -6.57 -6.93
C PHE A 109 0.43 -5.05 -6.86
N VAL A 110 -0.14 -4.46 -7.91
CA VAL A 110 -0.47 -3.01 -7.94
C VAL A 110 -1.55 -2.67 -6.93
N LEU A 111 -2.56 -3.56 -6.72
CA LEU A 111 -3.58 -3.38 -5.70
C LEU A 111 -3.02 -3.41 -4.27
N LEU A 112 -1.97 -4.19 -4.04
CA LEU A 112 -1.33 -4.30 -2.74
C LEU A 112 -0.59 -3.01 -2.32
N ALA A 113 -0.07 -2.24 -3.26
CA ALA A 113 0.73 -1.05 -2.97
C ALA A 113 -0.01 0.05 -2.21
N PRO A 114 -1.23 0.48 -2.60
CA PRO A 114 -2.01 1.45 -1.83
C PRO A 114 -2.31 0.94 -0.42
N ILE A 115 -2.65 -0.34 -0.27
CA ILE A 115 -2.92 -0.96 1.04
C ILE A 115 -1.70 -0.81 1.94
N LEU A 116 -0.52 -1.24 1.47
CA LEU A 116 0.73 -1.12 2.23
C LEU A 116 1.08 0.35 2.53
N SER A 117 0.91 1.25 1.56
CA SER A 117 1.20 2.67 1.73
C SER A 117 0.35 3.30 2.84
N VAL A 118 -0.95 3.04 2.86
CA VAL A 118 -1.85 3.58 3.90
C VAL A 118 -1.58 2.93 5.26
N LEU A 119 -1.32 1.62 5.30
CA LEU A 119 -0.95 0.94 6.56
C LEU A 119 0.35 1.49 7.15
N VAL A 120 1.38 1.75 6.33
CA VAL A 120 2.62 2.37 6.81
C VAL A 120 2.37 3.76 7.38
N VAL A 121 1.58 4.59 6.70
CA VAL A 121 1.18 5.91 7.22
C VAL A 121 0.41 5.77 8.53
N GLY A 122 -0.52 4.82 8.63
CA GLY A 122 -1.28 4.52 9.84
C GLY A 122 -0.39 4.12 11.03
N VAL A 123 0.61 3.27 10.79
CA VAL A 123 1.58 2.87 11.83
C VAL A 123 2.43 4.06 12.29
N LEU A 124 2.91 4.89 11.36
CA LEU A 124 3.69 6.09 11.70
C LEU A 124 2.86 7.08 12.53
N TYR A 125 1.60 7.24 12.17
CA TYR A 125 0.67 8.09 12.93
C TYR A 125 0.41 7.55 14.34
N ALA A 126 0.11 6.25 14.47
CA ALA A 126 -0.12 5.61 15.75
C ALA A 126 1.11 5.71 16.68
N ARG A 127 2.32 5.55 16.12
CA ARG A 127 3.56 5.74 16.89
C ARG A 127 3.74 7.18 17.36
N LYS A 128 3.50 8.16 16.49
CA LYS A 128 3.62 9.58 16.84
C LYS A 128 2.63 9.97 17.93
N ARG A 129 1.38 9.50 17.83
CA ARG A 129 0.35 9.74 18.83
C ARG A 129 0.74 9.20 20.20
N ARG A 130 1.17 7.94 20.26
CA ARG A 130 1.64 7.32 21.52
C ARG A 130 2.83 8.05 22.13
N ALA A 131 3.73 8.61 21.31
CA ALA A 131 4.86 9.38 21.80
C ALA A 131 4.41 10.72 22.43
N LEU A 132 3.42 11.39 21.83
CA LEU A 132 2.86 12.64 22.35
C LEU A 132 2.05 12.40 23.64
N ASP A 133 1.28 11.32 23.70
CA ASP A 133 0.49 10.94 24.89
C ASP A 133 1.44 10.64 26.07
N ALA A 134 2.54 9.93 25.82
CA ALA A 134 3.56 9.64 26.84
C ALA A 134 4.32 10.90 27.32
N GLU A 135 4.47 11.90 26.45
CA GLU A 135 5.10 13.18 26.81
C GLU A 135 4.15 14.05 27.65
N SER A 136 2.86 14.08 27.32
CA SER A 136 1.83 14.79 28.10
C SER A 136 1.66 14.19 29.49
N GLU A 137 1.66 12.86 29.64
CA GLU A 137 1.62 12.21 30.96
C GLU A 137 2.84 12.54 31.83
N ARG A 138 4.02 12.72 31.22
CA ARG A 138 5.23 13.15 31.95
C ARG A 138 5.18 14.59 32.44
N VAL A 139 4.50 15.47 31.68
CA VAL A 139 4.36 16.88 32.06
C VAL A 139 3.29 17.06 33.14
N GLU A 140 2.26 16.21 33.14
CA GLU A 140 1.16 16.26 34.11
C GLU A 140 1.51 15.62 35.47
N GLN A 141 2.59 14.82 35.54
CA GLN A 141 3.16 14.29 36.76
C GLN A 141 4.59 14.87 37.03
N PRO A 142 4.73 16.16 37.33
CA PRO A 142 6.01 16.70 37.73
C PRO A 142 6.28 16.30 39.19
N GLY A 143 6.95 15.16 39.38
CA GLY A 143 7.66 14.83 40.62
C GLY A 143 6.75 14.59 41.86
N VAL A 144 6.45 13.32 42.14
CA VAL A 144 6.32 12.86 43.52
C VAL A 144 7.70 12.44 44.00
#